data_3dcef2e4a62656c2835eff567474586c
#
_entry.id   3dcef2e4a62656c2835eff567474586c
#
_cell.length_a   1.000
_cell.length_b   1.000
_cell.length_c   1.000
_cell.angle_alpha   90.00
_cell.angle_beta   90.00
_cell.angle_gamma   90.00
#
_symmetry.space_group_name_H-M   'P 1'
#
loop_
_entity.id
_entity.type
_entity.pdbx_description
1 polymer ?
#
loop_
_entity_poly.entity_id
_entity_poly.type
_entity_poly.pdbx_seq_one_letter_code
_entity_poly.pdbx_strand_id
1 'polypeptide(L)'
;MATPVNGAWKATASPGSTVTLTGGEVGKSISLTLQPKCLPWAVLDESKLGATLTASGHRKSGEAFTVTGLQPGRYDVLENGQLVGTWDHIQLGKKIELQSDPESATLAQAQRVIALNKQRNDEAIRPLRNLYGQRKGKLRGDKAVFETWWNGEGKAKEAELLQKAAALEDEIYKANQPAEVKIEVRPSAQAAIKGKGKGAAKKKAA
;
A
#
# COMPACT_ATOMS: atom_id res chain seq x y z
N MET A 1 -6.94 -8.65 -13.51
CA MET A 1 -8.27 -9.16 -13.85
C MET A 1 -8.19 -10.65 -14.13
N ALA A 2 -9.11 -11.42 -13.60
CA ALA A 2 -9.24 -12.84 -13.90
C ALA A 2 -10.65 -13.16 -14.43
N THR A 3 -10.72 -13.96 -15.48
CA THR A 3 -11.97 -14.34 -16.15
C THR A 3 -11.88 -15.77 -16.70
N PRO A 4 -12.97 -16.56 -16.73
CA PRO A 4 -12.96 -17.85 -17.36
C PRO A 4 -12.98 -17.73 -18.89
N VAL A 5 -12.15 -18.52 -19.56
CA VAL A 5 -12.08 -18.62 -21.01
C VAL A 5 -11.94 -20.10 -21.36
N ASN A 6 -12.87 -20.64 -22.15
CA ASN A 6 -12.86 -22.07 -22.60
C ASN A 6 -12.69 -23.06 -21.42
N GLY A 7 -13.37 -22.81 -20.28
CA GLY A 7 -13.33 -23.72 -19.14
C GLY A 7 -12.07 -23.60 -18.25
N ALA A 8 -11.21 -22.61 -18.49
CA ALA A 8 -10.02 -22.35 -17.68
C ALA A 8 -9.96 -20.89 -17.24
N TRP A 9 -9.29 -20.60 -16.13
CA TRP A 9 -9.01 -19.22 -15.73
C TRP A 9 -8.00 -18.58 -16.68
N LYS A 10 -8.24 -17.32 -17.04
CA LYS A 10 -7.26 -16.44 -17.69
C LYS A 10 -7.06 -15.21 -16.81
N ALA A 11 -5.82 -14.88 -16.48
CA ALA A 11 -5.48 -13.69 -15.72
C ALA A 11 -4.68 -12.70 -16.58
N THR A 12 -4.95 -11.41 -16.37
CA THR A 12 -4.21 -10.31 -17.00
C THR A 12 -3.87 -9.26 -15.97
N ALA A 13 -2.65 -8.72 -16.03
CA ALA A 13 -2.18 -7.63 -15.19
C ALA A 13 -2.17 -6.30 -15.94
N SER A 14 -2.06 -5.20 -15.20
CA SER A 14 -1.81 -3.86 -15.75
C SER A 14 -0.44 -3.79 -16.42
N PRO A 15 -0.23 -2.89 -17.38
CA PRO A 15 1.07 -2.75 -18.04
C PRO A 15 2.23 -2.56 -17.05
N GLY A 16 3.23 -3.41 -17.18
CA GLY A 16 4.41 -3.45 -16.31
C GLY A 16 4.28 -4.29 -15.04
N SER A 17 3.08 -4.73 -14.66
CA SER A 17 2.87 -5.79 -13.68
C SER A 17 2.75 -7.14 -14.37
N THR A 18 3.08 -8.23 -13.66
CA THR A 18 2.89 -9.60 -14.18
C THR A 18 2.00 -10.39 -13.24
N VAL A 19 1.22 -11.32 -13.82
CA VAL A 19 0.35 -12.21 -13.07
C VAL A 19 0.50 -13.64 -13.58
N THR A 20 0.64 -14.58 -12.66
CA THR A 20 0.74 -16.02 -12.94
C THR A 20 -0.37 -16.74 -12.18
N LEU A 21 -1.17 -17.53 -12.91
CA LEU A 21 -2.13 -18.41 -12.28
C LEU A 21 -1.41 -19.58 -11.61
N THR A 22 -1.74 -19.85 -10.36
CA THR A 22 -1.13 -20.92 -9.57
C THR A 22 -2.11 -22.02 -9.20
N GLY A 23 -3.43 -21.79 -9.40
CA GLY A 23 -4.45 -22.80 -9.11
C GLY A 23 -5.87 -22.22 -9.11
N GLY A 24 -6.80 -23.06 -8.69
CA GLY A 24 -8.21 -22.71 -8.53
C GLY A 24 -9.14 -23.53 -9.41
N GLU A 25 -10.42 -23.57 -9.03
CA GLU A 25 -11.51 -24.21 -9.76
C GLU A 25 -12.39 -23.14 -10.40
N VAL A 26 -12.61 -23.24 -11.72
CA VAL A 26 -13.43 -22.26 -12.45
C VAL A 26 -14.82 -22.14 -11.85
N GLY A 27 -15.23 -20.92 -11.59
CA GLY A 27 -16.50 -20.61 -10.95
C GLY A 27 -16.50 -20.66 -9.42
N LYS A 28 -15.48 -21.25 -8.78
CA LYS A 28 -15.45 -21.43 -7.32
C LYS A 28 -14.28 -20.74 -6.65
N SER A 29 -13.07 -20.87 -7.18
CA SER A 29 -11.88 -20.33 -6.55
C SER A 29 -10.83 -19.97 -7.58
N ILE A 30 -9.89 -19.09 -7.21
CA ILE A 30 -8.72 -18.78 -8.01
C ILE A 30 -7.54 -18.49 -7.09
N SER A 31 -6.36 -18.96 -7.47
CA SER A 31 -5.09 -18.63 -6.86
C SER A 31 -4.14 -18.09 -7.92
N LEU A 32 -3.49 -17.01 -7.62
CA LEU A 32 -2.54 -16.36 -8.53
C LEU A 32 -1.41 -15.68 -7.76
N THR A 33 -0.32 -15.46 -8.44
CA THR A 33 0.80 -14.66 -7.97
C THR A 33 0.85 -13.39 -8.79
N LEU A 34 0.90 -12.25 -8.14
CA LEU A 34 1.01 -10.92 -8.73
C LEU A 34 2.39 -10.33 -8.38
N GLN A 35 3.13 -9.90 -9.41
CA GLN A 35 4.27 -9.01 -9.26
C GLN A 35 3.86 -7.60 -9.68
N PRO A 36 3.61 -6.68 -8.74
CA PRO A 36 3.25 -5.31 -9.07
C PRO A 36 4.42 -4.56 -9.71
N LYS A 37 4.14 -3.64 -10.60
CA LYS A 37 5.13 -2.71 -11.16
C LYS A 37 5.62 -1.70 -10.14
N CYS A 38 4.73 -1.23 -9.29
CA CYS A 38 4.99 -0.21 -8.28
C CYS A 38 4.10 -0.43 -7.06
N LEU A 39 4.49 0.17 -5.95
CA LEU A 39 3.66 0.20 -4.76
C LEU A 39 2.49 1.18 -4.92
N PRO A 40 1.37 0.95 -4.23
CA PRO A 40 0.25 1.90 -4.21
C PRO A 40 0.66 3.21 -3.53
N TRP A 41 -0.07 4.27 -3.87
CA TRP A 41 0.10 5.52 -3.16
C TRP A 41 -0.43 5.40 -1.74
N ALA A 42 0.40 5.73 -0.77
CA ALA A 42 0.06 5.71 0.64
C ALA A 42 0.36 7.07 1.28
N VAL A 43 -0.21 7.34 2.44
CA VAL A 43 -0.05 8.59 3.18
C VAL A 43 0.25 8.30 4.63
N LEU A 44 0.87 9.26 5.31
CA LEU A 44 1.04 9.24 6.76
C LEU A 44 -0.33 9.20 7.47
N ASP A 45 -0.38 8.64 8.66
CA ASP A 45 -1.62 8.48 9.42
C ASP A 45 -2.34 9.81 9.67
N GLU A 46 -1.59 10.85 9.97
CA GLU A 46 -2.11 12.21 10.15
C GLU A 46 -2.77 12.80 8.89
N SER A 47 -2.44 12.27 7.72
CA SER A 47 -2.97 12.72 6.42
C SER A 47 -4.12 11.87 5.89
N LYS A 48 -4.43 10.73 6.53
CA LYS A 48 -5.43 9.75 6.05
C LYS A 48 -6.82 10.36 5.87
N LEU A 49 -7.25 11.20 6.81
CA LEU A 49 -8.56 11.84 6.72
C LEU A 49 -8.68 12.73 5.49
N GLY A 50 -7.68 13.58 5.23
CA GLY A 50 -7.66 14.43 4.05
C GLY A 50 -7.61 13.64 2.75
N ALA A 51 -6.79 12.58 2.70
CA ALA A 51 -6.72 11.68 1.56
C ALA A 51 -8.04 10.97 1.27
N THR A 52 -8.75 10.51 2.31
CA THR A 52 -10.07 9.88 2.20
C THR A 52 -11.12 10.86 1.68
N LEU A 53 -11.20 12.07 2.25
CA LEU A 53 -12.16 13.10 1.85
C LEU A 53 -11.98 13.54 0.39
N THR A 54 -10.75 13.57 -0.09
CA THR A 54 -10.44 13.97 -1.47
C THR A 54 -10.41 12.81 -2.46
N ALA A 55 -10.56 11.56 -2.00
CA ALA A 55 -10.37 10.34 -2.78
C ALA A 55 -9.04 10.33 -3.58
N SER A 56 -8.00 10.94 -3.03
CA SER A 56 -6.73 11.15 -3.74
C SER A 56 -6.01 9.86 -4.08
N GLY A 57 -6.09 8.85 -3.20
CA GLY A 57 -5.50 7.53 -3.41
C GLY A 57 -6.04 6.83 -4.65
N HIS A 58 -7.34 6.82 -4.83
CA HIS A 58 -8.03 6.20 -5.98
C HIS A 58 -7.66 6.83 -7.32
N ARG A 59 -7.29 8.11 -7.33
CA ARG A 59 -6.83 8.80 -8.53
C ARG A 59 -5.36 8.55 -8.85
N LYS A 60 -4.56 8.19 -7.86
CA LYS A 60 -3.10 8.05 -7.98
C LYS A 60 -2.66 6.61 -8.22
N SER A 61 -3.33 5.65 -7.61
CA SER A 61 -3.00 4.22 -7.73
C SER A 61 -4.24 3.42 -8.14
N GLY A 62 -4.63 3.49 -9.37
CA GLY A 62 -5.83 2.83 -9.89
C GLY A 62 -5.70 1.30 -10.02
N GLU A 63 -5.03 0.61 -9.12
CA GLU A 63 -4.92 -0.84 -9.13
C GLU A 63 -6.26 -1.48 -8.74
N ALA A 64 -6.91 -2.04 -9.72
CA ALA A 64 -8.19 -2.70 -9.56
C ALA A 64 -8.03 -4.21 -9.66
N PHE A 65 -8.61 -4.91 -8.71
CA PHE A 65 -8.77 -6.34 -8.77
C PHE A 65 -10.17 -6.70 -9.23
N THR A 66 -10.29 -7.61 -10.20
CA THR A 66 -11.57 -8.04 -10.76
C THR A 66 -11.51 -9.54 -11.03
N VAL A 67 -12.51 -10.26 -10.55
CA VAL A 67 -12.72 -11.70 -10.88
C VAL A 67 -14.14 -11.86 -11.38
N THR A 68 -14.28 -12.25 -12.63
CA THR A 68 -15.58 -12.53 -13.25
C THR A 68 -15.81 -14.03 -13.37
N GLY A 69 -17.07 -14.45 -13.48
CA GLY A 69 -17.44 -15.86 -13.70
C GLY A 69 -17.40 -16.73 -12.46
N LEU A 70 -17.32 -16.15 -11.27
CA LEU A 70 -17.58 -16.87 -10.03
C LEU A 70 -19.06 -17.22 -9.89
N GLN A 71 -19.38 -18.35 -9.29
CA GLN A 71 -20.75 -18.73 -8.96
C GLN A 71 -21.35 -17.75 -7.94
N PRO A 72 -22.71 -17.60 -7.89
CA PRO A 72 -23.35 -16.77 -6.90
C PRO A 72 -22.95 -17.16 -5.46
N GLY A 73 -22.38 -16.19 -4.70
CA GLY A 73 -21.90 -16.44 -3.35
C GLY A 73 -21.02 -15.31 -2.83
N ARG A 74 -20.53 -15.51 -1.62
CA ARG A 74 -19.52 -14.64 -0.98
C ARG A 74 -18.17 -15.32 -1.04
N TYR A 75 -17.13 -14.51 -1.20
CA TYR A 75 -15.77 -14.96 -1.37
C TYR A 75 -14.82 -14.17 -0.48
N ASP A 76 -13.95 -14.89 0.18
CA ASP A 76 -12.83 -14.31 0.90
C ASP A 76 -11.69 -14.08 -0.10
N VAL A 77 -11.07 -12.91 -0.03
CA VAL A 77 -9.85 -12.57 -0.75
C VAL A 77 -8.71 -12.48 0.24
N LEU A 78 -7.68 -13.26 0.00
CA LEU A 78 -6.50 -13.31 0.84
C LEU A 78 -5.29 -12.82 0.05
N GLU A 79 -4.42 -12.06 0.71
CA GLU A 79 -3.07 -11.72 0.24
C GLU A 79 -2.04 -12.39 1.15
N ASN A 80 -1.14 -13.19 0.60
CA ASN A 80 -0.14 -13.95 1.34
C ASN A 80 -0.71 -14.78 2.51
N GLY A 81 -1.95 -15.27 2.35
CA GLY A 81 -2.68 -16.03 3.37
C GLY A 81 -3.44 -15.18 4.39
N GLN A 82 -3.26 -13.85 4.41
CA GLN A 82 -3.99 -12.92 5.25
C GLN A 82 -5.29 -12.49 4.58
N LEU A 83 -6.42 -12.56 5.32
CA LEU A 83 -7.71 -12.11 4.83
C LEU A 83 -7.70 -10.58 4.65
N VAL A 84 -7.88 -10.12 3.42
CA VAL A 84 -8.03 -8.70 3.08
C VAL A 84 -9.49 -8.26 3.16
N GLY A 85 -10.40 -9.10 2.70
CA GLY A 85 -11.82 -8.78 2.80
C GLY A 85 -12.70 -9.88 2.20
N THR A 86 -14.02 -9.69 2.35
CA THR A 86 -15.04 -10.61 1.84
C THR A 86 -16.05 -9.85 0.98
N TRP A 87 -16.18 -10.25 -0.28
CA TRP A 87 -17.07 -9.64 -1.26
C TRP A 87 -18.00 -10.67 -1.89
N ASP A 88 -19.13 -10.23 -2.41
CA ASP A 88 -19.94 -11.09 -3.25
C ASP A 88 -19.39 -11.17 -4.70
N HIS A 89 -19.83 -12.18 -5.45
CA HIS A 89 -19.40 -12.41 -6.84
C HIS A 89 -19.68 -11.23 -7.77
N ILE A 90 -20.69 -10.41 -7.50
CA ILE A 90 -21.03 -9.22 -8.29
C ILE A 90 -20.04 -8.09 -8.01
N GLN A 91 -19.69 -7.89 -6.74
CA GLN A 91 -18.69 -6.90 -6.32
C GLN A 91 -17.32 -7.24 -6.91
N LEU A 92 -16.88 -8.52 -6.80
CA LEU A 92 -15.63 -8.99 -7.40
C LEU A 92 -15.63 -8.87 -8.92
N GLY A 93 -16.79 -9.03 -9.57
CA GLY A 93 -16.96 -8.88 -11.02
C GLY A 93 -16.89 -7.43 -11.50
N LYS A 94 -17.08 -6.46 -10.63
CA LYS A 94 -17.03 -5.04 -11.00
C LYS A 94 -15.61 -4.48 -10.92
N LYS A 95 -15.17 -4.12 -9.78
CA LYS A 95 -13.84 -3.57 -9.49
C LYS A 95 -13.72 -3.38 -8.00
N ILE A 96 -12.77 -4.04 -7.38
CA ILE A 96 -12.38 -3.76 -6.00
C ILE A 96 -10.95 -3.23 -5.98
N GLU A 97 -10.61 -2.43 -5.00
CA GLU A 97 -9.28 -1.86 -4.81
C GLU A 97 -8.67 -2.47 -3.55
N LEU A 98 -7.90 -3.56 -3.73
CA LEU A 98 -7.28 -4.28 -2.61
C LEU A 98 -6.36 -3.38 -1.80
N GLN A 99 -5.62 -2.49 -2.46
CA GLN A 99 -4.70 -1.56 -1.81
C GLN A 99 -5.40 -0.52 -0.91
N SER A 100 -6.73 -0.41 -0.95
CA SER A 100 -7.48 0.46 -0.03
C SER A 100 -7.74 -0.21 1.32
N ASP A 101 -7.53 -1.52 1.42
CA ASP A 101 -7.74 -2.26 2.66
C ASP A 101 -6.47 -2.20 3.53
N PRO A 102 -6.60 -1.93 4.85
CA PRO A 102 -5.47 -1.89 5.77
C PRO A 102 -4.65 -3.18 5.83
N GLU A 103 -5.28 -4.33 5.56
CA GLU A 103 -4.64 -5.64 5.57
C GLU A 103 -3.92 -5.98 4.26
N SER A 104 -3.98 -5.11 3.25
CA SER A 104 -3.26 -5.32 1.99
C SER A 104 -1.76 -5.30 2.17
N ALA A 105 -1.09 -6.35 1.69
CA ALA A 105 0.37 -6.50 1.78
C ALA A 105 1.11 -5.40 1.00
N THR A 106 0.58 -4.98 -0.13
CA THR A 106 1.17 -3.90 -0.95
C THR A 106 1.03 -2.55 -0.27
N LEU A 107 -0.10 -2.28 0.39
CA LEU A 107 -0.29 -1.06 1.17
C LEU A 107 0.64 -1.04 2.39
N ALA A 108 0.77 -2.14 3.11
CA ALA A 108 1.68 -2.25 4.25
C ALA A 108 3.14 -1.97 3.84
N GLN A 109 3.56 -2.50 2.68
CA GLN A 109 4.89 -2.21 2.13
C GLN A 109 5.05 -0.72 1.78
N ALA A 110 4.05 -0.08 1.16
CA ALA A 110 4.07 1.35 0.85
C ALA A 110 4.14 2.21 2.13
N GLN A 111 3.41 1.85 3.17
CA GLN A 111 3.46 2.54 4.47
C GLN A 111 4.85 2.42 5.13
N ARG A 112 5.53 1.27 4.98
CA ARG A 112 6.91 1.11 5.45
C ARG A 112 7.86 2.09 4.75
N VAL A 113 7.72 2.27 3.43
CA VAL A 113 8.52 3.26 2.67
C VAL A 113 8.30 4.67 3.20
N ILE A 114 7.05 5.05 3.49
CA ILE A 114 6.72 6.35 4.09
C ILE A 114 7.35 6.50 5.46
N ALA A 115 7.28 5.49 6.32
CA ALA A 115 7.88 5.52 7.65
C ALA A 115 9.40 5.70 7.58
N LEU A 116 10.10 5.00 6.70
CA LEU A 116 11.53 5.16 6.46
C LEU A 116 11.89 6.56 5.95
N ASN A 117 11.10 7.12 5.03
CA ASN A 117 11.28 8.49 4.56
C ASN A 117 11.13 9.51 5.70
N LYS A 118 10.12 9.33 6.55
CA LYS A 118 9.91 10.16 7.74
C LYS A 118 11.11 10.05 8.69
N GLN A 119 11.56 8.83 8.96
CA GLN A 119 12.72 8.56 9.81
C GLN A 119 13.97 9.25 9.24
N ARG A 120 14.28 9.09 7.96
CA ARG A 120 15.40 9.76 7.29
C ARG A 120 15.33 11.28 7.46
N ASN A 121 14.15 11.85 7.26
CA ASN A 121 13.97 13.30 7.42
C ASN A 121 14.19 13.75 8.87
N ASP A 122 13.63 13.05 9.86
CA ASP A 122 13.65 13.46 11.26
C ASP A 122 15.02 13.20 11.91
N GLU A 123 15.69 12.09 11.60
CA GLU A 123 16.91 11.65 12.25
C GLU A 123 18.21 12.08 11.55
N ALA A 124 18.14 12.42 10.26
CA ALA A 124 19.31 12.80 9.49
C ALA A 124 19.18 14.18 8.83
N ILE A 125 18.15 14.38 7.99
CA ILE A 125 18.04 15.58 7.14
C ILE A 125 17.74 16.83 7.95
N ARG A 126 16.81 16.78 8.91
CA ARG A 126 16.48 17.92 9.78
C ARG A 126 17.64 18.30 10.69
N PRO A 127 18.33 17.36 11.39
CA PRO A 127 19.55 17.64 12.11
C PRO A 127 20.67 18.23 11.24
N LEU A 128 20.85 17.74 10.00
CA LEU A 128 21.83 18.26 9.05
C LEU A 128 21.54 19.72 8.66
N ARG A 129 20.27 20.04 8.40
CA ARG A 129 19.85 21.43 8.14
C ARG A 129 20.13 22.35 9.32
N ASN A 130 19.87 21.86 10.54
CA ASN A 130 20.16 22.62 11.77
C ASN A 130 21.67 22.86 11.93
N LEU A 131 22.51 21.85 11.66
CA LEU A 131 23.96 21.96 11.67
C LEU A 131 24.44 23.02 10.67
N TYR A 132 23.91 23.02 9.46
CA TYR A 132 24.24 24.04 8.46
C TYR A 132 23.74 25.44 8.82
N GLY A 133 22.60 25.53 9.52
CA GLY A 133 22.14 26.79 10.11
C GLY A 133 23.12 27.33 11.14
N GLN A 134 23.61 26.48 12.05
CA GLN A 134 24.63 26.82 13.03
C GLN A 134 25.96 27.22 12.36
N ARG A 135 26.40 26.45 11.37
CA ARG A 135 27.59 26.75 10.54
C ARG A 135 27.50 28.16 9.95
N LYS A 136 26.38 28.49 9.30
CA LYS A 136 26.14 29.81 8.68
C LYS A 136 26.15 30.92 9.73
N GLY A 137 25.60 30.70 10.94
CA GLY A 137 25.62 31.64 12.05
C GLY A 137 27.04 31.89 12.58
N LYS A 138 27.79 30.83 12.86
CA LYS A 138 29.16 30.91 13.40
C LYS A 138 30.16 31.50 12.40
N LEU A 139 29.99 31.28 11.10
CA LEU A 139 30.81 31.90 10.04
C LEU A 139 30.75 33.43 10.00
N ARG A 140 29.73 34.06 10.61
CA ARG A 140 29.60 35.52 10.70
C ARG A 140 30.30 36.10 11.90
N GLY A 141 30.78 35.25 12.81
CA GLY A 141 31.48 35.65 14.02
C GLY A 141 33.01 35.55 13.88
N ASP A 142 33.67 35.25 15.02
CA ASP A 142 35.12 35.06 15.06
C ASP A 142 35.55 33.83 14.27
N LYS A 143 36.51 34.01 13.33
CA LYS A 143 37.01 32.98 12.43
C LYS A 143 37.68 31.83 13.19
N ALA A 144 38.50 32.12 14.20
CA ALA A 144 39.23 31.09 14.93
C ALA A 144 38.28 30.21 15.76
N VAL A 145 37.24 30.82 16.34
CA VAL A 145 36.17 30.12 17.07
C VAL A 145 35.39 29.22 16.11
N PHE A 146 35.08 29.73 14.92
CA PHE A 146 34.42 28.92 13.89
C PHE A 146 35.29 27.73 13.45
N GLU A 147 36.56 27.94 13.12
CA GLU A 147 37.45 26.90 12.67
C GLU A 147 37.66 25.80 13.72
N THR A 148 37.83 26.20 14.99
CA THR A 148 37.93 25.26 16.12
C THR A 148 36.70 24.40 16.25
N TRP A 149 35.50 24.99 16.25
CA TRP A 149 34.24 24.24 16.33
C TRP A 149 34.03 23.34 15.10
N TRP A 150 34.24 23.88 13.89
CA TRP A 150 33.98 23.15 12.69
C TRP A 150 34.93 21.97 12.51
N ASN A 151 36.21 22.12 12.75
CA ASN A 151 37.21 21.08 12.65
C ASN A 151 37.11 20.05 13.79
N GLY A 152 36.65 20.44 14.97
CA GLY A 152 36.40 19.51 16.08
C GLY A 152 35.10 18.74 15.91
N GLU A 153 33.99 19.40 16.07
CA GLU A 153 32.68 18.76 16.18
C GLU A 153 31.87 18.80 14.86
N GLY A 154 31.94 19.94 14.15
CA GLY A 154 31.04 20.20 13.02
C GLY A 154 31.18 19.20 11.88
N LYS A 155 32.40 18.92 11.43
CA LYS A 155 32.70 17.95 10.35
C LYS A 155 32.36 16.51 10.75
N ALA A 156 32.66 16.13 11.98
CA ALA A 156 32.35 14.79 12.47
C ALA A 156 30.83 14.56 12.49
N LYS A 157 30.08 15.57 12.98
CA LYS A 157 28.61 15.50 12.98
C LYS A 157 28.01 15.53 11.59
N GLU A 158 28.58 16.32 10.68
CA GLU A 158 28.17 16.32 9.25
C GLU A 158 28.34 14.93 8.66
N ALA A 159 29.52 14.30 8.82
CA ALA A 159 29.81 12.97 8.29
C ALA A 159 28.86 11.90 8.86
N GLU A 160 28.62 11.91 10.18
CA GLU A 160 27.66 11.00 10.84
C GLU A 160 26.26 11.12 10.22
N LEU A 161 25.75 12.35 10.09
CA LEU A 161 24.41 12.59 9.57
C LEU A 161 24.26 12.24 8.09
N LEU A 162 25.29 12.50 7.27
CA LEU A 162 25.33 12.10 5.87
C LEU A 162 25.36 10.58 5.73
N GLN A 163 26.18 9.88 6.51
CA GLN A 163 26.21 8.42 6.53
C GLN A 163 24.87 7.82 6.93
N LYS A 164 24.24 8.39 7.97
CA LYS A 164 22.89 7.95 8.41
C LYS A 164 21.85 8.20 7.33
N ALA A 165 21.90 9.35 6.66
CA ALA A 165 20.99 9.66 5.56
C ALA A 165 21.14 8.67 4.41
N ALA A 166 22.37 8.31 4.03
CA ALA A 166 22.65 7.36 2.97
C ALA A 166 22.17 5.94 3.34
N ALA A 167 22.44 5.48 4.57
CA ALA A 167 21.98 4.16 5.03
C ALA A 167 20.44 4.03 4.98
N LEU A 168 19.73 5.06 5.45
CA LEU A 168 18.26 5.07 5.38
C LEU A 168 17.73 5.17 3.94
N GLU A 169 18.45 5.87 3.06
CA GLU A 169 18.13 5.94 1.63
C GLU A 169 18.24 4.58 0.96
N ASP A 170 19.29 3.80 1.25
CA ASP A 170 19.44 2.44 0.77
C ASP A 170 18.30 1.53 1.25
N GLU A 171 17.87 1.68 2.51
CA GLU A 171 16.72 0.95 3.04
C GLU A 171 15.41 1.34 2.33
N ILE A 172 15.21 2.63 2.05
CA ILE A 172 14.06 3.13 1.29
C ILE A 172 14.02 2.51 -0.10
N TYR A 173 15.14 2.51 -0.83
CA TYR A 173 15.23 1.91 -2.16
C TYR A 173 14.91 0.41 -2.15
N LYS A 174 15.42 -0.32 -1.16
CA LYS A 174 15.11 -1.75 -0.98
C LYS A 174 13.62 -1.96 -0.67
N ALA A 175 13.08 -1.19 0.27
CA ALA A 175 11.68 -1.31 0.66
C ALA A 175 10.70 -0.89 -0.46
N ASN A 176 11.14 -0.01 -1.38
CA ASN A 176 10.32 0.46 -2.50
C ASN A 176 10.30 -0.51 -3.70
N GLN A 177 11.05 -1.61 -3.66
CA GLN A 177 10.90 -2.67 -4.66
C GLN A 177 9.65 -3.48 -4.34
N PRO A 178 8.62 -3.50 -5.22
CA PRO A 178 7.39 -4.21 -4.92
C PRO A 178 7.67 -5.70 -4.75
N ALA A 179 7.18 -6.27 -3.66
CA ALA A 179 7.25 -7.70 -3.43
C ALA A 179 6.18 -8.43 -4.25
N GLU A 180 6.46 -9.69 -4.58
CA GLU A 180 5.47 -10.60 -5.12
C GLU A 180 4.37 -10.86 -4.09
N VAL A 181 3.10 -10.87 -4.53
CA VAL A 181 1.93 -11.10 -3.69
C VAL A 181 1.17 -12.32 -4.19
N LYS A 182 0.92 -13.27 -3.29
CA LYS A 182 0.03 -14.41 -3.55
C LYS A 182 -1.39 -14.01 -3.23
N ILE A 183 -2.28 -14.07 -4.21
CA ILE A 183 -3.70 -13.75 -4.05
C ILE A 183 -4.50 -15.04 -4.17
N GLU A 184 -5.37 -15.27 -3.19
CA GLU A 184 -6.33 -16.38 -3.20
C GLU A 184 -7.75 -15.82 -3.07
N VAL A 185 -8.66 -16.29 -3.90
CA VAL A 185 -10.10 -16.04 -3.81
C VAL A 185 -10.78 -17.38 -3.63
N ARG A 186 -11.52 -17.53 -2.53
CA ARG A 186 -12.20 -18.79 -2.20
C ARG A 186 -13.59 -18.51 -1.61
N PRO A 187 -14.53 -19.47 -1.67
CA PRO A 187 -15.81 -19.33 -1.00
C PRO A 187 -15.64 -18.98 0.48
N SER A 188 -16.38 -17.98 0.94
CA SER A 188 -16.34 -17.59 2.35
C SER A 188 -17.12 -18.57 3.20
N ALA A 189 -16.53 -18.96 4.33
CA ALA A 189 -17.24 -19.74 5.36
C ALA A 189 -18.32 -18.94 6.09
N GLN A 190 -18.32 -17.60 5.97
CA GLN A 190 -19.37 -16.76 6.55
C GLN A 190 -20.68 -16.94 5.77
N ALA A 191 -21.69 -17.47 6.44
CA ALA A 191 -23.02 -17.64 5.87
C ALA A 191 -23.52 -16.30 5.27
N ALA A 192 -24.10 -16.35 4.07
CA ALA A 192 -24.75 -15.20 3.47
C ALA A 192 -25.73 -14.60 4.48
N ILE A 193 -25.52 -13.34 4.87
CA ILE A 193 -26.50 -12.62 5.68
C ILE A 193 -27.76 -12.59 4.86
N LYS A 194 -28.78 -13.40 5.26
CA LYS A 194 -30.10 -13.37 4.64
C LYS A 194 -30.57 -11.94 4.65
N GLY A 195 -30.65 -11.31 3.48
CA GLY A 195 -31.18 -9.97 3.36
C GLY A 195 -32.51 -9.91 4.08
N LYS A 196 -32.64 -9.05 5.08
CA LYS A 196 -33.95 -8.73 5.69
C LYS A 196 -34.84 -8.23 4.55
N GLY A 197 -35.72 -9.08 4.06
CA GLY A 197 -36.80 -8.70 3.17
C GLY A 197 -37.55 -7.53 3.83
N LYS A 198 -37.61 -6.39 3.14
CA LYS A 198 -38.45 -5.27 3.53
C LYS A 198 -39.89 -5.82 3.66
N GLY A 199 -40.32 -5.87 4.90
CA GLY A 199 -41.64 -6.38 5.26
C GLY A 199 -42.77 -5.67 4.49
N ALA A 200 -43.74 -6.48 4.16
CA ALA A 200 -44.97 -6.11 3.52
C ALA A 200 -45.62 -4.85 4.11
N ALA A 201 -45.91 -3.90 3.22
CA ALA A 201 -46.76 -2.77 3.56
C ALA A 201 -48.11 -3.28 4.07
N LYS A 202 -48.43 -3.04 5.33
CA LYS A 202 -49.78 -3.21 5.86
C LYS A 202 -50.73 -2.27 5.12
N LYS A 203 -51.57 -2.80 4.21
CA LYS A 203 -52.79 -2.14 3.80
C LYS A 203 -53.66 -1.93 5.04
N LYS A 204 -53.86 -0.68 5.47
CA LYS A 204 -54.99 -0.32 6.28
C LYS A 204 -56.23 -0.20 5.36
N ALA A 205 -57.17 -1.09 5.54
CA ALA A 205 -58.53 -0.90 5.06
C ALA A 205 -59.25 0.12 5.96
N ALA A 206 -60.13 0.85 5.32
CA ALA A 206 -61.03 1.90 5.78
C ALA A 206 -61.53 1.85 7.18
#